data_69375b76bc4e0173b03dc4501df040b9
#
_entry.id   69375b76bc4e0173b03dc4501df040b9
#
_cell.length_a   1.000
_cell.length_b   1.000
_cell.length_c   1.000
_cell.angle_alpha   90.00
_cell.angle_beta   90.00
_cell.angle_gamma   90.00
#
_symmetry.space_group_name_H-M   'P 1'
#
loop_
_entity.id
_entity.type
_entity.pdbx_description
1 polymer ?
#
loop_
_entity_poly.entity_id
_entity_poly.type
_entity_poly.pdbx_seq_one_letter_code
_entity_poly.pdbx_strand_id
1 'polypeptide(L)'
;MKEINIDEKLAGQKMMRCLERYLSNAPKSFLYKMLRKKNITLNNSKATGDEKLKCGDTIKIFFSDETFEKFSADNNRAVNDDYYSRIYRPLDIIYENSDVIFINKPSGMLSQKAKPEDVSLVEYLIAHLIHKGELNAGDLASFKPGICNRLDRNTSGIVAAGKTTKGLQQLSEAFKQRTLGK
;
A
#
# COMPACT_ATOMS: atom_id res chain seq x y z
N MET A 1 -5.59 -23.26 1.21
CA MET A 1 -6.53 -22.15 1.47
C MET A 1 -5.78 -21.02 2.16
N LYS A 2 -5.90 -19.79 1.68
CA LYS A 2 -5.29 -18.59 2.30
C LYS A 2 -6.39 -17.60 2.65
N GLU A 3 -6.21 -16.86 3.75
CA GLU A 3 -7.15 -15.86 4.23
C GLU A 3 -6.46 -14.51 4.36
N ILE A 4 -7.15 -13.44 3.95
CA ILE A 4 -6.72 -12.05 4.14
C ILE A 4 -7.76 -11.39 5.03
N ASN A 5 -7.38 -11.06 6.24
CA ASN A 5 -8.22 -10.30 7.17
C ASN A 5 -8.04 -8.81 6.92
N ILE A 6 -9.15 -8.11 6.78
CA ILE A 6 -9.17 -6.68 6.46
C ILE A 6 -9.15 -5.89 7.77
N ASP A 7 -8.03 -5.26 8.04
CA ASP A 7 -7.83 -4.33 9.14
C ASP A 7 -8.18 -2.90 8.75
N GLU A 8 -7.97 -1.95 9.66
CA GLU A 8 -8.20 -0.53 9.40
C GLU A 8 -7.32 0.03 8.28
N LYS A 9 -6.11 -0.52 8.07
CA LYS A 9 -5.18 -0.08 7.01
C LYS A 9 -5.68 -0.46 5.62
N LEU A 10 -6.38 -1.60 5.52
CA LEU A 10 -6.89 -2.16 4.27
C LEU A 10 -8.33 -1.72 3.98
N ALA A 11 -9.08 -1.33 5.00
CA ALA A 11 -10.47 -0.91 4.86
C ALA A 11 -10.61 0.30 3.90
N GLY A 12 -11.74 0.34 3.19
CA GLY A 12 -12.07 1.45 2.29
C GLY A 12 -11.58 1.31 0.86
N GLN A 13 -10.72 0.34 0.54
CA GLN A 13 -10.32 0.04 -0.84
C GLN A 13 -11.27 -0.95 -1.51
N LYS A 14 -11.25 -0.99 -2.86
CA LYS A 14 -11.97 -2.03 -3.61
C LYS A 14 -11.28 -3.39 -3.45
N MET A 15 -12.08 -4.47 -3.32
CA MET A 15 -11.59 -5.84 -3.20
C MET A 15 -10.63 -6.21 -4.33
N MET A 16 -10.95 -5.85 -5.58
CA MET A 16 -10.09 -6.13 -6.73
C MET A 16 -8.70 -5.53 -6.56
N ARG A 17 -8.60 -4.30 -6.06
CA ARG A 17 -7.31 -3.64 -5.83
C ARG A 17 -6.46 -4.33 -4.77
N CYS A 18 -7.11 -4.86 -3.73
CA CYS A 18 -6.45 -5.69 -2.72
C CYS A 18 -5.91 -6.98 -3.35
N LEU A 19 -6.74 -7.67 -4.17
CA LEU A 19 -6.37 -8.89 -4.86
C LEU A 19 -5.23 -8.70 -5.88
N GLU A 20 -5.27 -7.63 -6.70
CA GLU A 20 -4.21 -7.29 -7.66
C GLU A 20 -2.86 -7.03 -6.98
N ARG A 21 -2.87 -6.56 -5.75
CA ARG A 21 -1.66 -6.34 -4.97
C ARG A 21 -1.16 -7.63 -4.33
N TYR A 22 -2.06 -8.41 -3.75
CA TYR A 22 -1.73 -9.67 -3.07
C TYR A 22 -1.31 -10.77 -4.04
N LEU A 23 -1.92 -10.80 -5.23
CA LEU A 23 -1.64 -11.72 -6.34
C LEU A 23 -1.08 -10.94 -7.54
N SER A 24 0.03 -10.23 -7.33
CA SER A 24 0.55 -9.25 -8.30
C SER A 24 0.96 -9.84 -9.64
N ASN A 25 1.24 -11.15 -9.69
CA ASN A 25 1.59 -11.88 -10.91
C ASN A 25 0.35 -12.46 -11.61
N ALA A 26 -0.86 -12.30 -11.03
CA ALA A 26 -2.08 -12.79 -11.63
C ALA A 26 -2.67 -11.79 -12.63
N PRO A 27 -2.96 -12.21 -13.87
CA PRO A 27 -3.71 -11.37 -14.80
C PRO A 27 -5.09 -10.99 -14.21
N LYS A 28 -5.53 -9.77 -14.43
CA LYS A 28 -6.84 -9.28 -13.94
C LYS A 28 -8.01 -10.14 -14.39
N SER A 29 -7.95 -10.65 -15.63
CA SER A 29 -8.93 -11.59 -16.18
C SER A 29 -9.01 -12.90 -15.40
N PHE A 30 -7.87 -13.39 -14.89
CA PHE A 30 -7.81 -14.57 -14.03
C PHE A 30 -8.51 -14.30 -12.69
N LEU A 31 -8.27 -13.16 -12.05
CA LEU A 31 -8.90 -12.80 -10.80
C LEU A 31 -10.44 -12.73 -10.93
N TYR A 32 -10.96 -12.10 -11.98
CA TYR A 32 -12.40 -12.10 -12.27
C TYR A 32 -12.96 -13.50 -12.51
N LYS A 33 -12.21 -14.38 -13.19
CA LYS A 33 -12.61 -15.79 -13.39
C LYS A 33 -12.70 -16.53 -12.06
N MET A 34 -11.77 -16.29 -11.14
CA MET A 34 -11.73 -16.93 -9.81
C MET A 34 -12.87 -16.45 -8.92
N LEU A 35 -13.20 -15.17 -8.94
CA LEU A 35 -14.37 -14.60 -8.26
C LEU A 35 -15.67 -15.23 -8.76
N ARG A 36 -15.86 -15.32 -10.09
CA ARG A 36 -17.04 -15.96 -10.68
C ARG A 36 -17.19 -17.43 -10.27
N LYS A 37 -16.08 -18.16 -10.16
CA LYS A 37 -16.04 -19.57 -9.75
C LYS A 37 -16.14 -19.79 -8.25
N LYS A 38 -16.23 -18.71 -7.43
CA LYS A 38 -16.17 -18.76 -5.98
C LYS A 38 -14.86 -19.33 -5.41
N ASN A 39 -13.79 -19.35 -6.20
CA ASN A 39 -12.45 -19.69 -5.73
C ASN A 39 -11.80 -18.53 -4.98
N ILE A 40 -12.41 -17.35 -5.04
CA ILE A 40 -12.15 -16.20 -4.18
C ILE A 40 -13.50 -15.72 -3.66
N THR A 41 -13.62 -15.57 -2.36
CA THR A 41 -14.88 -15.15 -1.69
C THR A 41 -14.62 -14.00 -0.72
N LEU A 42 -15.64 -13.22 -0.44
CA LEU A 42 -15.68 -12.22 0.62
C LEU A 42 -16.69 -12.65 1.67
N ASN A 43 -16.27 -12.81 2.93
CA ASN A 43 -17.11 -13.26 4.03
C ASN A 43 -17.91 -14.56 3.70
N ASN A 44 -17.22 -15.52 3.06
CA ASN A 44 -17.78 -16.78 2.55
C ASN A 44 -18.85 -16.62 1.46
N SER A 45 -19.08 -15.42 0.95
CA SER A 45 -20.05 -15.11 -0.10
C SER A 45 -19.37 -14.85 -1.44
N LYS A 46 -20.11 -15.04 -2.55
CA LYS A 46 -19.63 -14.70 -3.87
C LYS A 46 -19.40 -13.19 -3.96
N ALA A 47 -18.26 -12.81 -4.54
CA ALA A 47 -17.90 -11.42 -4.74
C ALA A 47 -17.63 -11.12 -6.23
N THR A 48 -17.71 -9.85 -6.59
CA THR A 48 -17.48 -9.34 -7.95
C THR A 48 -16.11 -8.68 -8.11
N GLY A 49 -15.51 -8.26 -6.97
CA GLY A 49 -14.27 -7.50 -6.91
C GLY A 49 -14.47 -5.98 -6.77
N ASP A 50 -15.70 -5.50 -6.97
CA ASP A 50 -16.03 -4.08 -6.83
C ASP A 50 -16.45 -3.67 -5.41
N GLU A 51 -16.60 -4.65 -4.54
CA GLU A 51 -16.97 -4.43 -3.14
C GLU A 51 -15.92 -3.55 -2.44
N LYS A 52 -16.42 -2.57 -1.69
CA LYS A 52 -15.59 -1.74 -0.82
C LYS A 52 -15.37 -2.48 0.50
N LEU A 53 -14.14 -2.88 0.75
CA LEU A 53 -13.76 -3.63 1.94
C LEU A 53 -13.98 -2.83 3.22
N LYS A 54 -14.44 -3.51 4.27
CA LYS A 54 -14.63 -2.94 5.61
C LYS A 54 -13.70 -3.64 6.60
N CYS A 55 -13.37 -2.96 7.68
CA CYS A 55 -12.65 -3.59 8.78
C CYS A 55 -13.42 -4.79 9.31
N GLY A 56 -12.74 -5.92 9.53
CA GLY A 56 -13.34 -7.19 9.91
C GLY A 56 -13.77 -8.09 8.74
N ASP A 57 -13.77 -7.60 7.51
CA ASP A 57 -14.01 -8.46 6.35
C ASP A 57 -12.89 -9.52 6.20
N THR A 58 -13.24 -10.68 5.65
CA THR A 58 -12.28 -11.76 5.35
C THR A 58 -12.40 -12.17 3.89
N ILE A 59 -11.30 -12.06 3.14
CA ILE A 59 -11.17 -12.61 1.80
C ILE A 59 -10.57 -14.00 1.92
N LYS A 60 -11.26 -15.03 1.39
CA LYS A 60 -10.74 -16.40 1.30
C LYS A 60 -10.36 -16.73 -0.13
N ILE A 61 -9.18 -17.35 -0.30
CA ILE A 61 -8.60 -17.75 -1.59
C ILE A 61 -8.41 -19.25 -1.57
N PHE A 62 -9.15 -19.97 -2.43
CA PHE A 62 -9.16 -21.43 -2.55
C PHE A 62 -8.32 -21.85 -3.76
N PHE A 63 -7.00 -21.58 -3.71
CA PHE A 63 -6.05 -22.05 -4.72
C PHE A 63 -5.25 -23.23 -4.19
N SER A 64 -4.73 -24.06 -5.10
CA SER A 64 -3.63 -24.97 -4.77
C SER A 64 -2.38 -24.17 -4.39
N ASP A 65 -1.50 -24.72 -3.58
CA ASP A 65 -0.28 -24.03 -3.15
C ASP A 65 0.57 -23.62 -4.37
N GLU A 66 0.73 -24.49 -5.37
CA GLU A 66 1.41 -24.17 -6.64
C GLU A 66 0.80 -22.96 -7.37
N THR A 67 -0.54 -22.90 -7.45
CA THR A 67 -1.23 -21.77 -8.11
C THR A 67 -1.06 -20.50 -7.30
N PHE A 68 -1.09 -20.61 -5.98
CA PHE A 68 -0.91 -19.49 -5.10
C PHE A 68 0.53 -18.93 -5.21
N GLU A 69 1.55 -19.76 -5.14
CA GLU A 69 2.96 -19.39 -5.29
C GLU A 69 3.24 -18.73 -6.65
N LYS A 70 2.65 -19.28 -7.73
CA LYS A 70 2.78 -18.72 -9.07
C LYS A 70 2.24 -17.31 -9.19
N PHE A 71 1.13 -17.00 -8.52
CA PHE A 71 0.43 -15.73 -8.66
C PHE A 71 0.60 -14.78 -7.48
N SER A 72 1.02 -15.27 -6.30
CA SER A 72 1.42 -14.38 -5.23
C SER A 72 2.59 -13.52 -5.72
N ALA A 73 2.62 -12.28 -5.28
CA ALA A 73 3.85 -11.51 -5.36
C ALA A 73 4.97 -12.41 -4.87
N ASP A 74 6.08 -12.48 -5.63
CA ASP A 74 7.27 -13.12 -5.13
C ASP A 74 7.51 -12.63 -3.70
N ASN A 75 7.12 -13.45 -2.72
CA ASN A 75 7.47 -13.23 -1.31
C ASN A 75 8.99 -13.35 -1.12
N ASN A 76 9.74 -13.77 -2.16
CA ASN A 76 11.18 -13.68 -2.30
C ASN A 76 11.69 -12.29 -2.74
N ARG A 77 10.85 -11.39 -3.21
CA ARG A 77 11.01 -10.01 -2.77
C ARG A 77 10.47 -9.97 -1.34
N ALA A 78 11.09 -10.73 -0.48
CA ALA A 78 11.12 -10.44 0.92
C ALA A 78 11.31 -8.93 0.94
N VAL A 79 10.24 -8.24 1.25
CA VAL A 79 10.34 -6.84 1.62
C VAL A 79 11.21 -6.93 2.84
N ASN A 80 12.51 -6.86 2.57
CA ASN A 80 13.53 -7.31 3.47
C ASN A 80 13.49 -6.26 4.55
N ASP A 81 13.04 -6.61 5.76
CA ASP A 81 13.18 -5.72 6.93
C ASP A 81 14.59 -5.15 6.97
N ASP A 82 15.56 -5.96 6.54
CA ASP A 82 16.95 -5.60 6.36
C ASP A 82 17.16 -4.49 5.30
N TYR A 83 16.42 -4.50 4.17
CA TYR A 83 16.52 -3.42 3.19
C TYR A 83 16.04 -2.09 3.77
N TYR A 84 14.87 -2.06 4.42
CA TYR A 84 14.34 -0.82 4.99
C TYR A 84 15.14 -0.36 6.21
N SER A 85 15.70 -1.28 6.99
CA SER A 85 16.61 -0.96 8.08
C SER A 85 17.90 -0.29 7.58
N ARG A 86 18.46 -0.77 6.45
CA ARG A 86 19.68 -0.19 5.86
C ARG A 86 19.47 1.21 5.27
N ILE A 87 18.31 1.47 4.68
CA ILE A 87 18.03 2.78 4.08
C ILE A 87 17.40 3.77 5.07
N TYR A 88 17.05 3.30 6.28
CA TYR A 88 16.43 4.17 7.27
C TYR A 88 17.27 5.42 7.52
N ARG A 89 16.58 6.55 7.55
CA ARG A 89 17.11 7.81 8.03
C ARG A 89 16.00 8.63 8.68
N PRO A 90 16.30 9.49 9.67
CA PRO A 90 15.31 10.41 10.22
C PRO A 90 14.71 11.28 9.13
N LEU A 91 13.39 11.46 9.17
CA LEU A 91 12.65 12.37 8.32
C LEU A 91 12.31 13.64 9.11
N ASP A 92 12.32 14.78 8.43
CA ASP A 92 11.83 16.05 8.99
C ASP A 92 10.30 16.06 8.91
N ILE A 93 9.65 15.66 10.01
CA ILE A 93 8.20 15.48 10.10
C ILE A 93 7.59 16.75 10.67
N ILE A 94 6.72 17.39 9.88
CA ILE A 94 6.00 18.60 10.27
C ILE A 94 4.73 18.26 11.06
N TYR A 95 4.06 17.18 10.67
CA TYR A 95 2.84 16.70 11.31
C TYR A 95 2.65 15.20 11.07
N GLU A 96 2.14 14.50 12.06
CA GLU A 96 1.81 13.08 11.95
C GLU A 96 0.64 12.72 12.86
N ASN A 97 -0.26 11.87 12.36
CA ASN A 97 -1.29 11.17 13.14
C ASN A 97 -1.40 9.70 12.69
N SER A 98 -2.46 9.00 13.08
CA SER A 98 -2.68 7.59 12.70
C SER A 98 -2.83 7.37 11.20
N ASP A 99 -3.37 8.33 10.46
CA ASP A 99 -3.76 8.17 9.05
C ASP A 99 -2.83 8.86 8.07
N VAL A 100 -2.24 10.01 8.46
CA VAL A 100 -1.46 10.86 7.56
C VAL A 100 -0.15 11.33 8.19
N ILE A 101 0.80 11.70 7.34
CA ILE A 101 2.08 12.29 7.72
C ILE A 101 2.48 13.36 6.72
N PHE A 102 2.96 14.51 7.21
CA PHE A 102 3.49 15.61 6.41
C PHE A 102 4.99 15.72 6.66
N ILE A 103 5.76 15.67 5.59
CA ILE A 103 7.21 15.57 5.63
C ILE A 103 7.80 16.76 4.87
N ASN A 104 8.73 17.47 5.47
CA ASN A 104 9.53 18.47 4.79
C ASN A 104 10.61 17.75 3.96
N LYS A 105 10.33 17.57 2.67
CA LYS A 105 11.27 16.93 1.75
C LYS A 105 12.45 17.86 1.48
N PRO A 106 13.70 17.45 1.73
CA PRO A 106 14.86 18.24 1.36
C PRO A 106 15.07 18.27 -0.15
N SER A 107 15.77 19.30 -0.64
CA SER A 107 16.31 19.34 -2.01
C SER A 107 17.26 18.15 -2.25
N GLY A 108 17.33 17.67 -3.48
CA GLY A 108 18.14 16.52 -3.87
C GLY A 108 17.49 15.15 -3.70
N MET A 109 16.38 15.04 -2.93
CA MET A 109 15.66 13.81 -2.72
C MET A 109 14.56 13.61 -3.77
N LEU A 110 14.46 12.39 -4.33
CA LEU A 110 13.34 12.00 -5.18
C LEU A 110 12.05 11.84 -4.36
N SER A 111 10.93 12.35 -4.85
CA SER A 111 9.61 12.08 -4.27
C SER A 111 9.18 10.63 -4.49
N GLN A 112 9.41 10.10 -5.69
CA GLN A 112 9.15 8.70 -6.07
C GLN A 112 10.32 8.20 -6.91
N LYS A 113 10.52 6.88 -6.94
CA LYS A 113 11.52 6.23 -7.80
C LYS A 113 11.30 6.57 -9.27
N ALA A 114 12.37 6.91 -9.97
CA ALA A 114 12.42 7.00 -11.42
C ALA A 114 12.90 5.67 -12.01
N LYS A 115 13.80 4.97 -11.31
CA LYS A 115 14.36 3.67 -11.66
C LYS A 115 14.22 2.69 -10.49
N PRO A 116 14.24 1.37 -10.74
CA PRO A 116 14.08 0.35 -9.67
C PRO A 116 15.12 0.47 -8.53
N GLU A 117 16.33 0.86 -8.84
CA GLU A 117 17.45 1.02 -7.91
C GLU A 117 17.39 2.29 -7.06
N ASP A 118 16.58 3.27 -7.45
CA ASP A 118 16.48 4.53 -6.73
C ASP A 118 15.92 4.32 -5.32
N VAL A 119 16.35 5.18 -4.40
CA VAL A 119 15.71 5.36 -3.10
C VAL A 119 15.03 6.72 -3.07
N SER A 120 13.74 6.74 -2.79
CA SER A 120 12.94 7.96 -2.80
C SER A 120 12.27 8.21 -1.45
N LEU A 121 11.59 9.35 -1.31
CA LEU A 121 10.84 9.68 -0.10
C LEU A 121 9.84 8.57 0.29
N VAL A 122 9.25 7.87 -0.69
CA VAL A 122 8.33 6.76 -0.41
C VAL A 122 9.04 5.62 0.31
N GLU A 123 10.25 5.24 -0.11
CA GLU A 123 11.04 4.21 0.55
C GLU A 123 11.49 4.65 1.95
N TYR A 124 11.90 5.90 2.11
CA TYR A 124 12.23 6.45 3.43
C TYR A 124 11.01 6.52 4.37
N LEU A 125 9.84 6.86 3.86
CA LEU A 125 8.59 6.83 4.63
C LEU A 125 8.27 5.41 5.12
N ILE A 126 8.39 4.40 4.25
CA ILE A 126 8.17 3.01 4.62
C ILE A 126 9.19 2.59 5.71
N ALA A 127 10.47 2.90 5.50
CA ALA A 127 11.52 2.63 6.47
C ALA A 127 11.24 3.29 7.83
N HIS A 128 10.74 4.52 7.84
CA HIS A 128 10.35 5.24 9.04
C HIS A 128 9.20 4.54 9.79
N LEU A 129 8.15 4.12 9.07
CA LEU A 129 7.00 3.45 9.68
C LEU A 129 7.36 2.05 10.22
N ILE A 130 8.25 1.33 9.53
CA ILE A 130 8.78 0.05 10.03
C ILE A 130 9.62 0.27 11.28
N HIS A 131 10.51 1.26 11.29
CA HIS A 131 11.33 1.58 12.45
C HIS A 131 10.50 1.98 13.68
N LYS A 132 9.36 2.66 13.49
CA LYS A 132 8.40 2.98 14.55
C LYS A 132 7.56 1.78 15.01
N GLY A 133 7.62 0.64 14.31
CA GLY A 133 6.74 -0.51 14.57
C GLY A 133 5.29 -0.31 14.13
N GLU A 134 4.99 0.71 13.33
CA GLU A 134 3.64 0.99 12.82
C GLU A 134 3.31 0.21 11.53
N LEU A 135 4.33 -0.35 10.88
CA LEU A 135 4.22 -1.13 9.65
C LEU A 135 5.17 -2.32 9.73
N ASN A 136 4.72 -3.49 9.29
CA ASN A 136 5.59 -4.63 9.07
C ASN A 136 5.85 -4.79 7.57
N ALA A 137 7.01 -5.32 7.21
CA ALA A 137 7.35 -5.53 5.81
C ALA A 137 6.34 -6.44 5.08
N GLY A 138 5.76 -7.41 5.79
CA GLY A 138 4.69 -8.27 5.27
C GLY A 138 3.40 -7.51 4.91
N ASP A 139 3.11 -6.42 5.60
CA ASP A 139 1.91 -5.59 5.33
C ASP A 139 1.99 -4.90 3.96
N LEU A 140 3.20 -4.69 3.43
CA LEU A 140 3.41 -4.03 2.13
C LEU A 140 2.86 -4.82 0.94
N ALA A 141 2.64 -6.12 1.09
CA ALA A 141 1.96 -6.93 0.10
C ALA A 141 0.50 -6.51 -0.08
N SER A 142 -0.15 -6.08 1.00
CA SER A 142 -1.57 -5.73 1.03
C SER A 142 -1.83 -4.22 1.00
N PHE A 143 -1.01 -3.44 1.70
CA PHE A 143 -1.08 -1.97 1.72
C PHE A 143 0.32 -1.36 1.63
N LYS A 144 0.50 -0.35 0.78
CA LYS A 144 1.73 0.43 0.67
C LYS A 144 1.43 1.90 0.99
N PRO A 145 2.05 2.48 2.03
CA PRO A 145 2.01 3.92 2.27
C PRO A 145 2.46 4.70 1.04
N GLY A 146 1.91 5.87 0.82
CA GLY A 146 2.22 6.62 -0.39
C GLY A 146 2.03 8.12 -0.22
N ILE A 147 2.70 8.88 -1.07
CA ILE A 147 2.61 10.34 -1.13
C ILE A 147 1.41 10.77 -1.99
N CYS A 148 0.79 11.89 -1.63
CA CYS A 148 -0.38 12.44 -2.32
C CYS A 148 -0.04 13.64 -3.22
N ASN A 149 1.12 14.26 -3.02
CA ASN A 149 1.68 15.27 -3.91
C ASN A 149 3.15 14.96 -4.19
N ARG A 150 3.69 15.54 -5.25
CA ARG A 150 5.09 15.38 -5.65
C ARG A 150 5.76 16.72 -5.77
N LEU A 151 7.00 16.77 -5.35
CA LEU A 151 7.93 17.85 -5.61
C LEU A 151 9.07 17.31 -6.46
N ASP A 152 9.63 18.12 -7.32
CA ASP A 152 10.79 17.75 -8.11
C ASP A 152 11.99 17.41 -7.22
N ARG A 153 12.97 16.70 -7.76
CA ARG A 153 14.15 16.27 -7.01
C ARG A 153 14.82 17.43 -6.28
N ASN A 154 15.02 18.53 -6.97
CA ASN A 154 15.74 19.71 -6.45
C ASN A 154 14.82 20.72 -5.73
N THR A 155 13.54 20.42 -5.60
CA THR A 155 12.57 21.24 -4.87
C THR A 155 12.43 20.72 -3.45
N SER A 156 12.58 21.58 -2.46
CA SER A 156 12.26 21.31 -1.05
C SER A 156 10.85 21.75 -0.73
N GLY A 157 10.25 21.20 0.31
CA GLY A 157 8.93 21.61 0.80
C GLY A 157 8.09 20.44 1.32
N ILE A 158 6.84 20.73 1.66
CA ILE A 158 5.95 19.78 2.31
C ILE A 158 5.40 18.76 1.32
N VAL A 159 5.60 17.50 1.64
CA VAL A 159 4.97 16.36 0.97
C VAL A 159 4.02 15.69 1.94
N ALA A 160 2.75 15.58 1.55
CA ALA A 160 1.71 14.89 2.31
C ALA A 160 1.65 13.43 1.88
N ALA A 161 1.59 12.52 2.85
CA ALA A 161 1.52 11.10 2.62
C ALA A 161 0.45 10.42 3.49
N GLY A 162 -0.16 9.36 2.97
CA GLY A 162 -1.10 8.53 3.71
C GLY A 162 -0.42 7.30 4.28
N LYS A 163 -0.63 7.07 5.57
CA LYS A 163 -0.18 5.90 6.33
C LYS A 163 -1.20 4.77 6.26
N THR A 164 -2.45 5.08 5.90
CA THR A 164 -3.57 4.16 5.74
C THR A 164 -4.30 4.43 4.42
N THR A 165 -5.14 3.48 4.00
CA THR A 165 -6.02 3.67 2.83
C THR A 165 -6.94 4.88 3.03
N LYS A 166 -7.47 5.05 4.24
CA LYS A 166 -8.31 6.18 4.63
C LYS A 166 -7.55 7.51 4.48
N GLY A 167 -6.34 7.60 5.03
CA GLY A 167 -5.49 8.78 4.92
C GLY A 167 -5.16 9.14 3.47
N LEU A 168 -4.82 8.15 2.63
CA LEU A 168 -4.58 8.35 1.20
C LEU A 168 -5.82 8.90 0.49
N GLN A 169 -7.01 8.37 0.79
CA GLN A 169 -8.27 8.83 0.18
C GLN A 169 -8.62 10.25 0.61
N GLN A 170 -8.51 10.56 1.89
CA GLN A 170 -8.78 11.90 2.44
C GLN A 170 -7.86 12.96 1.84
N LEU A 171 -6.55 12.69 1.81
CA LEU A 171 -5.58 13.61 1.21
C LEU A 171 -5.81 13.78 -0.29
N SER A 172 -6.05 12.68 -1.03
CA SER A 172 -6.30 12.73 -2.47
C SER A 172 -7.55 13.55 -2.80
N GLU A 173 -8.61 13.43 -2.01
CA GLU A 173 -9.83 14.22 -2.18
C GLU A 173 -9.58 15.69 -1.84
N ALA A 174 -8.87 15.99 -0.75
CA ALA A 174 -8.54 17.36 -0.37
C ALA A 174 -7.68 18.07 -1.42
N PHE A 175 -6.71 17.36 -2.04
CA PHE A 175 -5.93 17.91 -3.15
C PHE A 175 -6.78 18.14 -4.40
N LYS A 176 -7.70 17.21 -4.72
CA LYS A 176 -8.60 17.32 -5.87
C LYS A 176 -9.55 18.51 -5.74
N GLN A 177 -10.11 18.70 -4.55
CA GLN A 177 -11.02 19.80 -4.24
C GLN A 177 -10.28 21.14 -4.01
N ARG A 178 -8.93 21.13 -3.99
CA ARG A 178 -8.10 22.31 -3.68
C ARG A 178 -8.43 22.95 -2.32
N THR A 179 -8.90 22.16 -1.37
CA THR A 179 -9.22 22.65 -0.01
C THR A 179 -7.98 22.81 0.87
N LEU A 180 -6.84 22.21 0.45
CA LEU A 180 -5.55 22.44 1.09
C LEU A 180 -4.96 23.74 0.52
N GLY A 181 -4.77 24.75 1.39
CA GLY A 181 -4.01 25.95 1.06
C GLY A 181 -2.59 25.60 0.58
N LYS A 182 -2.09 26.37 -0.37
CA LYS A 182 -0.70 26.26 -0.83
C LYS A 182 0.20 27.11 0.07
#